data_df4fa8f6050097e0c2e58c2152623301
#
_entry.id   df4fa8f6050097e0c2e58c2152623301
#
_cell.length_a   1.000
_cell.length_b   1.000
_cell.length_c   1.000
_cell.angle_alpha   90.00
_cell.angle_beta   90.00
_cell.angle_gamma   90.00
#
_symmetry.space_group_name_H-M   'P 1'
#
loop_
_entity.id
_entity.type
_entity.pdbx_description
1 polymer ?
#
loop_
_entity_poly.entity_id
_entity_poly.type
_entity_poly.pdbx_seq_one_letter_code
_entity_poly.pdbx_strand_id
1 'polypeptide(L)'
;MPRFLRLLLISAVIAAVATGGLVLWSLQAESSDFAFVPRAAAPTLGVVTIAGQAEPPKDAGAVYFSTVGVRHATVFETWFGVADGGELVPNHALLEPGESEADRARLDTVAMDSSQDAATVVGLRALGVPVTVKPEGVRIVGIEPKAPIASSGAELGDIIFNVDKQRVTTTDALRAALKTVGAERPVTLTLHHSGEMETITTRTIKGPKGTVMLGVVPSEATMILSPRKVTFTLQGVGGPSAGLAFALQIYSAGKGYANLHGLKVATTGTLSMEGTVGPIGGAGEKAIGAARVGADLFLVPMANVAEARAGAPKSVEVVGVKTFTDALRAIERATTS
;
A
#
# COMPACT_ATOMS: atom_id res chain seq x y z
N MET A 1 -51.63 -41.77 -5.88
CA MET A 1 -50.43 -41.35 -6.63
C MET A 1 -49.60 -42.57 -7.01
N PRO A 2 -49.27 -42.84 -8.28
CA PRO A 2 -48.48 -44.01 -8.67
C PRO A 2 -47.10 -43.94 -8.01
N ARG A 3 -46.56 -45.11 -7.61
CA ARG A 3 -45.25 -45.24 -6.94
C ARG A 3 -44.11 -44.47 -7.64
N PHE A 4 -44.12 -44.46 -8.98
CA PHE A 4 -43.18 -43.74 -9.82
C PHE A 4 -43.19 -42.20 -9.57
N LEU A 5 -44.38 -41.58 -9.43
CA LEU A 5 -44.51 -40.15 -9.20
C LEU A 5 -44.01 -39.76 -7.80
N ARG A 6 -44.17 -40.63 -6.80
CA ARG A 6 -43.58 -40.40 -5.46
C ARG A 6 -42.07 -40.47 -5.46
N LEU A 7 -41.46 -41.41 -6.20
CA LEU A 7 -40.02 -41.53 -6.34
C LEU A 7 -39.43 -40.31 -7.08
N LEU A 8 -40.08 -39.83 -8.13
CA LEU A 8 -39.68 -38.61 -8.82
C LEU A 8 -39.74 -37.37 -7.93
N LEU A 9 -40.77 -37.23 -7.09
CA LEU A 9 -40.90 -36.13 -6.15
C LEU A 9 -39.83 -36.21 -5.06
N ILE A 10 -39.54 -37.37 -4.52
CA ILE A 10 -38.49 -37.58 -3.52
C ILE A 10 -37.11 -37.23 -4.10
N SER A 11 -36.79 -37.73 -5.32
CA SER A 11 -35.52 -37.42 -5.97
C SER A 11 -35.37 -35.93 -6.31
N ALA A 12 -36.46 -35.26 -6.71
CA ALA A 12 -36.46 -33.81 -6.96
C ALA A 12 -36.21 -33.02 -5.65
N VAL A 13 -36.83 -33.41 -4.54
CA VAL A 13 -36.60 -32.78 -3.22
C VAL A 13 -35.17 -33.02 -2.76
N ILE A 14 -34.64 -34.21 -2.88
CA ILE A 14 -33.23 -34.52 -2.54
C ILE A 14 -32.27 -33.68 -3.39
N ALA A 15 -32.50 -33.60 -4.70
CA ALA A 15 -31.69 -32.78 -5.61
C ALA A 15 -31.76 -31.31 -5.23
N ALA A 16 -32.95 -30.76 -4.91
CA ALA A 16 -33.12 -29.38 -4.49
C ALA A 16 -32.38 -29.06 -3.15
N VAL A 17 -32.48 -30.00 -2.19
CA VAL A 17 -31.78 -29.86 -0.90
C VAL A 17 -30.27 -29.96 -1.09
N ALA A 18 -29.78 -30.86 -1.91
CA ALA A 18 -28.37 -31.04 -2.22
C ALA A 18 -27.80 -29.78 -2.94
N THR A 19 -28.54 -29.27 -3.95
CA THR A 19 -28.16 -28.05 -4.67
C THR A 19 -28.17 -26.84 -3.74
N GLY A 20 -29.21 -26.67 -2.93
CA GLY A 20 -29.30 -25.61 -1.93
C GLY A 20 -28.15 -25.67 -0.90
N GLY A 21 -27.84 -26.88 -0.42
CA GLY A 21 -26.71 -27.11 0.47
C GLY A 21 -25.35 -26.77 -0.18
N LEU A 22 -25.14 -27.15 -1.45
CA LEU A 22 -23.94 -26.81 -2.20
C LEU A 22 -23.78 -25.30 -2.40
N VAL A 23 -24.85 -24.60 -2.75
CA VAL A 23 -24.84 -23.15 -2.91
C VAL A 23 -24.52 -22.47 -1.58
N LEU A 24 -25.17 -22.87 -0.49
CA LEU A 24 -24.89 -22.31 0.84
C LEU A 24 -23.45 -22.56 1.29
N TRP A 25 -22.93 -23.76 1.03
CA TRP A 25 -21.53 -24.09 1.30
C TRP A 25 -20.59 -23.22 0.47
N SER A 26 -20.83 -23.07 -0.83
CA SER A 26 -19.98 -22.28 -1.72
C SER A 26 -19.95 -20.78 -1.39
N LEU A 27 -21.02 -20.24 -0.79
CA LEU A 27 -21.09 -18.88 -0.31
C LEU A 27 -20.27 -18.64 0.98
N GLN A 28 -19.94 -19.69 1.72
CA GLN A 28 -19.21 -19.60 3.00
C GLN A 28 -17.79 -20.16 2.91
N ALA A 29 -17.55 -21.11 2.01
CA ALA A 29 -16.24 -21.71 1.84
C ALA A 29 -15.28 -20.70 1.17
N GLU A 30 -14.15 -20.47 1.81
CA GLU A 30 -13.10 -19.61 1.28
C GLU A 30 -12.28 -20.35 0.21
N SER A 31 -11.92 -19.62 -0.81
CA SER A 31 -10.98 -20.01 -1.86
C SER A 31 -9.56 -19.57 -1.47
N SER A 32 -8.55 -20.13 -2.13
CA SER A 32 -7.17 -19.62 -2.04
C SER A 32 -6.98 -18.27 -2.74
N ASP A 33 -7.89 -17.88 -3.63
CA ASP A 33 -7.82 -16.60 -4.35
C ASP A 33 -8.43 -15.46 -3.52
N PHE A 34 -8.09 -14.23 -3.91
CA PHE A 34 -8.55 -13.03 -3.23
C PHE A 34 -9.64 -12.32 -4.03
N ALA A 35 -10.48 -11.60 -3.31
CA ALA A 35 -11.45 -10.66 -3.87
C ALA A 35 -11.04 -9.22 -3.54
N PHE A 36 -10.86 -8.41 -4.57
CA PHE A 36 -10.76 -6.96 -4.45
C PHE A 36 -12.16 -6.39 -4.47
N VAL A 37 -12.51 -5.67 -3.40
CA VAL A 37 -13.86 -5.12 -3.22
C VAL A 37 -13.79 -3.60 -3.16
N PRO A 38 -14.60 -2.87 -3.96
CA PRO A 38 -14.64 -1.43 -3.93
C PRO A 38 -15.03 -0.91 -2.53
N ARG A 39 -14.21 -0.04 -1.96
CA ARG A 39 -14.50 0.71 -0.73
C ARG A 39 -14.69 2.19 -1.06
N ALA A 40 -15.57 2.86 -0.35
CA ALA A 40 -15.68 4.31 -0.44
C ALA A 40 -14.33 4.96 -0.14
N ALA A 41 -13.93 5.94 -0.93
CA ALA A 41 -12.70 6.68 -0.66
C ALA A 41 -12.78 7.36 0.71
N ALA A 42 -11.66 7.43 1.43
CA ALA A 42 -11.62 7.99 2.77
C ALA A 42 -11.02 9.41 2.74
N PRO A 43 -11.50 10.35 3.56
CA PRO A 43 -10.94 11.69 3.62
C PRO A 43 -9.52 11.63 4.19
N THR A 44 -8.61 12.44 3.63
CA THR A 44 -7.25 12.61 4.14
C THR A 44 -7.18 13.54 5.34
N LEU A 45 -8.22 14.37 5.52
CA LEU A 45 -8.35 15.26 6.68
C LEU A 45 -8.47 14.44 7.97
N GLY A 46 -7.69 14.78 8.99
CA GLY A 46 -7.61 14.01 10.24
C GLY A 46 -6.63 12.83 10.16
N VAL A 47 -6.36 12.31 8.95
CA VAL A 47 -5.33 11.28 8.73
C VAL A 47 -3.95 11.91 8.58
N VAL A 48 -3.85 13.01 7.83
CA VAL A 48 -2.61 13.75 7.60
C VAL A 48 -2.75 15.14 8.16
N THR A 49 -1.88 15.52 9.09
CA THR A 49 -1.86 16.84 9.72
C THR A 49 -0.47 17.48 9.62
N ILE A 50 -0.44 18.79 9.46
CA ILE A 50 0.80 19.58 9.48
C ILE A 50 0.78 20.48 10.71
N ALA A 51 1.88 20.55 11.44
CA ALA A 51 1.98 21.44 12.59
C ALA A 51 1.67 22.90 12.18
N GLY A 52 0.73 23.53 12.90
CA GLY A 52 0.28 24.89 12.64
C GLY A 52 -0.64 25.07 11.43
N GLN A 53 -1.25 23.98 10.90
CA GLN A 53 -2.30 24.12 9.89
C GLN A 53 -3.57 24.75 10.48
N ALA A 54 -4.28 25.56 9.68
CA ALA A 54 -5.60 26.02 9.99
C ALA A 54 -6.65 24.94 9.70
N GLU A 55 -7.81 25.04 10.34
CA GLU A 55 -8.96 24.21 9.95
C GLU A 55 -9.43 24.60 8.55
N PRO A 56 -9.87 23.62 7.73
CA PRO A 56 -10.39 23.93 6.40
C PRO A 56 -11.67 24.76 6.50
N PRO A 57 -11.83 25.78 5.65
CA PRO A 57 -13.11 26.45 5.47
C PRO A 57 -14.22 25.45 5.07
N LYS A 58 -15.48 25.73 5.41
CA LYS A 58 -16.61 24.82 5.15
C LYS A 58 -16.74 24.40 3.68
N ASP A 59 -16.39 25.30 2.76
CA ASP A 59 -16.55 25.10 1.31
C ASP A 59 -15.19 24.92 0.61
N ALA A 60 -14.14 24.54 1.34
CA ALA A 60 -12.77 24.46 0.81
C ALA A 60 -12.52 23.34 -0.19
N GLY A 61 -13.44 22.38 -0.31
CA GLY A 61 -13.18 21.11 -0.99
C GLY A 61 -12.41 20.13 -0.08
N ALA A 62 -12.14 18.95 -0.60
CA ALA A 62 -11.50 17.89 0.18
C ALA A 62 -10.67 16.94 -0.69
N VAL A 63 -9.60 16.40 -0.12
CA VAL A 63 -8.80 15.32 -0.71
C VAL A 63 -9.21 14.00 -0.08
N TYR A 64 -9.40 12.99 -0.92
CA TYR A 64 -9.71 11.62 -0.53
C TYR A 64 -8.66 10.67 -1.07
N PHE A 65 -8.27 9.68 -0.27
CA PHE A 65 -7.48 8.56 -0.74
C PHE A 65 -8.37 7.35 -0.99
N SER A 66 -8.11 6.65 -2.10
CA SER A 66 -8.90 5.49 -2.49
C SER A 66 -8.22 4.20 -2.07
N THR A 67 -8.99 3.29 -1.48
CA THR A 67 -8.54 1.96 -1.05
C THR A 67 -9.42 0.88 -1.66
N VAL A 68 -8.90 -0.34 -1.68
CA VAL A 68 -9.67 -1.55 -1.96
C VAL A 68 -9.76 -2.40 -0.70
N GLY A 69 -10.87 -3.11 -0.52
CA GLY A 69 -10.93 -4.20 0.45
C GLY A 69 -10.31 -5.44 -0.14
N VAL A 70 -9.40 -6.07 0.58
CA VAL A 70 -8.82 -7.35 0.19
C VAL A 70 -9.29 -8.41 1.18
N ARG A 71 -9.83 -9.52 0.69
CA ARG A 71 -10.24 -10.68 1.48
C ARG A 71 -10.14 -11.94 0.63
N HIS A 72 -10.19 -13.10 1.24
CA HIS A 72 -10.38 -14.32 0.49
C HIS A 72 -11.69 -14.28 -0.30
N ALA A 73 -11.65 -14.73 -1.54
CA ALA A 73 -12.84 -14.96 -2.35
C ALA A 73 -13.57 -16.19 -1.83
N THR A 74 -14.89 -16.21 -1.92
CA THR A 74 -15.64 -17.44 -1.70
C THR A 74 -15.56 -18.37 -2.92
N VAL A 75 -15.80 -19.66 -2.73
CA VAL A 75 -15.91 -20.61 -3.83
C VAL A 75 -17.01 -20.19 -4.81
N PHE A 76 -18.09 -19.59 -4.32
CA PHE A 76 -19.14 -19.03 -5.17
C PHE A 76 -18.61 -17.91 -6.07
N GLU A 77 -17.82 -16.98 -5.51
CA GLU A 77 -17.23 -15.86 -6.28
C GLU A 77 -16.22 -16.34 -7.33
N THR A 78 -15.53 -17.46 -7.12
CA THR A 78 -14.65 -18.03 -8.15
C THR A 78 -15.42 -18.56 -9.36
N TRP A 79 -16.69 -18.93 -9.18
CA TRP A 79 -17.55 -19.42 -10.27
C TRP A 79 -18.34 -18.32 -10.96
N PHE A 80 -18.82 -17.32 -10.20
CA PHE A 80 -19.78 -16.33 -10.66
C PHE A 80 -19.26 -14.89 -10.66
N GLY A 81 -18.02 -14.68 -10.18
CA GLY A 81 -17.41 -13.35 -10.03
C GLY A 81 -17.76 -12.67 -8.71
N VAL A 82 -17.00 -11.62 -8.41
CA VAL A 82 -17.14 -10.80 -7.20
C VAL A 82 -18.23 -9.76 -7.45
N ALA A 83 -19.17 -9.61 -6.52
CA ALA A 83 -20.27 -8.66 -6.63
C ALA A 83 -19.80 -7.19 -6.54
N ASP A 84 -20.72 -6.25 -6.83
CA ASP A 84 -20.55 -4.80 -6.67
C ASP A 84 -19.36 -4.19 -7.43
N GLY A 85 -18.96 -4.79 -8.54
CA GLY A 85 -17.81 -4.34 -9.34
C GLY A 85 -16.45 -4.69 -8.75
N GLY A 86 -16.41 -5.72 -7.90
CA GLY A 86 -15.15 -6.27 -7.41
C GLY A 86 -14.48 -7.19 -8.43
N GLU A 87 -13.20 -7.45 -8.22
CA GLU A 87 -12.36 -8.30 -9.08
C GLU A 87 -11.85 -9.53 -8.32
N LEU A 88 -11.82 -10.68 -9.00
CA LEU A 88 -11.17 -11.88 -8.50
C LEU A 88 -9.68 -11.82 -8.83
N VAL A 89 -8.84 -11.86 -7.80
CA VAL A 89 -7.37 -11.79 -7.92
C VAL A 89 -6.78 -13.14 -7.53
N PRO A 90 -6.11 -13.85 -8.46
CA PRO A 90 -5.46 -15.11 -8.15
C PRO A 90 -4.40 -14.95 -7.06
N ASN A 91 -4.26 -15.94 -6.18
CA ASN A 91 -3.30 -15.94 -5.07
C ASN A 91 -1.88 -15.54 -5.53
N HIS A 92 -1.40 -16.15 -6.63
CA HIS A 92 -0.06 -15.89 -7.17
C HIS A 92 0.15 -14.50 -7.76
N ALA A 93 -0.91 -13.71 -7.94
CA ALA A 93 -0.82 -12.30 -8.35
C ALA A 93 -0.69 -11.35 -7.17
N LEU A 94 -1.05 -11.81 -5.96
CA LEU A 94 -0.96 -11.02 -4.73
C LEU A 94 0.24 -11.43 -3.86
N LEU A 95 0.50 -12.72 -3.76
CA LEU A 95 1.58 -13.29 -2.93
C LEU A 95 2.69 -13.89 -3.81
N GLU A 96 3.94 -13.56 -3.49
CA GLU A 96 5.10 -14.17 -4.12
C GLU A 96 5.26 -15.65 -3.68
N PRO A 97 5.93 -16.51 -4.46
CA PRO A 97 6.16 -17.89 -4.08
C PRO A 97 6.85 -18.02 -2.72
N GLY A 98 6.15 -18.58 -1.73
CA GLY A 98 6.64 -18.78 -0.37
C GLY A 98 6.41 -17.60 0.57
N GLU A 99 5.80 -16.52 0.10
CA GLU A 99 5.36 -15.40 0.94
C GLU A 99 4.08 -15.77 1.68
N SER A 100 4.02 -15.46 2.97
CA SER A 100 2.79 -15.58 3.77
C SER A 100 1.98 -14.26 3.72
N GLU A 101 0.69 -14.34 4.02
CA GLU A 101 -0.14 -13.14 4.18
C GLU A 101 0.37 -12.21 5.28
N ALA A 102 0.96 -12.78 6.34
CA ALA A 102 1.58 -12.00 7.41
C ALA A 102 2.81 -11.22 6.91
N ASP A 103 3.64 -11.84 6.06
CA ASP A 103 4.79 -11.17 5.44
C ASP A 103 4.33 -10.08 4.48
N ARG A 104 3.31 -10.35 3.66
CA ARG A 104 2.68 -9.35 2.80
C ARG A 104 2.15 -8.17 3.61
N ALA A 105 1.43 -8.40 4.70
CA ALA A 105 0.91 -7.33 5.56
C ALA A 105 2.03 -6.47 6.17
N ARG A 106 3.16 -7.10 6.54
CA ARG A 106 4.35 -6.36 7.01
C ARG A 106 4.97 -5.50 5.90
N LEU A 107 5.13 -6.07 4.70
CA LEU A 107 5.65 -5.34 3.54
C LEU A 107 4.73 -4.18 3.14
N ASP A 108 3.42 -4.36 3.20
CA ASP A 108 2.45 -3.31 2.96
C ASP A 108 2.53 -2.18 4.00
N THR A 109 2.83 -2.51 5.26
CA THR A 109 3.11 -1.51 6.32
C THR A 109 4.38 -0.73 5.99
N VAL A 110 5.48 -1.41 5.65
CA VAL A 110 6.74 -0.77 5.22
C VAL A 110 6.55 0.11 4.00
N ALA A 111 5.78 -0.36 3.03
CA ALA A 111 5.48 0.41 1.82
C ALA A 111 4.63 1.65 2.13
N MET A 112 3.72 1.55 3.10
CA MET A 112 2.93 2.69 3.58
C MET A 112 3.83 3.73 4.27
N ASP A 113 4.76 3.33 5.13
CA ASP A 113 5.72 4.24 5.78
C ASP A 113 6.56 4.99 4.74
N SER A 114 7.08 4.27 3.75
CA SER A 114 7.83 4.87 2.63
C SER A 114 6.98 5.85 1.81
N SER A 115 5.68 5.56 1.67
CA SER A 115 4.70 6.42 1.00
C SER A 115 4.43 7.70 1.78
N GLN A 116 4.37 7.64 3.11
CA GLN A 116 4.22 8.79 4.01
C GLN A 116 5.47 9.68 3.96
N ASP A 117 6.66 9.08 3.94
CA ASP A 117 7.93 9.76 3.77
C ASP A 117 7.99 10.54 2.46
N ALA A 118 7.69 9.87 1.35
CA ALA A 118 7.64 10.50 0.03
C ALA A 118 6.61 11.64 -0.02
N ALA A 119 5.42 11.42 0.54
CA ALA A 119 4.38 12.43 0.60
C ALA A 119 4.81 13.66 1.41
N THR A 120 5.50 13.45 2.54
CA THR A 120 6.05 14.53 3.38
C THR A 120 7.06 15.35 2.61
N VAL A 121 8.01 14.69 1.93
CA VAL A 121 9.05 15.37 1.15
C VAL A 121 8.43 16.17 0.01
N VAL A 122 7.57 15.55 -0.79
CA VAL A 122 6.97 16.18 -1.98
C VAL A 122 6.00 17.30 -1.60
N GLY A 123 5.10 17.06 -0.64
CA GLY A 123 4.12 18.05 -0.21
C GLY A 123 4.77 19.30 0.41
N LEU A 124 5.76 19.12 1.28
CA LEU A 124 6.47 20.23 1.90
C LEU A 124 7.35 21.00 0.93
N ARG A 125 8.07 20.31 0.03
CA ARG A 125 8.86 20.96 -1.02
C ARG A 125 7.99 21.80 -1.96
N ALA A 126 6.82 21.32 -2.33
CA ALA A 126 5.87 22.07 -3.16
C ALA A 126 5.35 23.34 -2.47
N LEU A 127 5.35 23.38 -1.12
CA LEU A 127 5.07 24.58 -0.34
C LEU A 127 6.28 25.50 -0.18
N GLY A 128 7.45 25.16 -0.73
CA GLY A 128 8.69 25.91 -0.53
C GLY A 128 9.33 25.71 0.85
N VAL A 129 8.87 24.71 1.62
CA VAL A 129 9.45 24.39 2.93
C VAL A 129 10.74 23.58 2.71
N PRO A 130 11.87 23.95 3.34
CA PRO A 130 13.12 23.20 3.21
C PRO A 130 12.99 21.82 3.83
N VAL A 131 13.35 20.79 3.05
CA VAL A 131 13.33 19.40 3.48
C VAL A 131 14.67 18.75 3.16
N THR A 132 15.33 18.22 4.20
CA THR A 132 16.56 17.43 4.08
C THR A 132 16.24 15.96 4.34
N VAL A 133 16.62 15.09 3.40
CA VAL A 133 16.52 13.64 3.55
C VAL A 133 17.92 13.11 3.84
N LYS A 134 18.06 12.35 4.91
CA LYS A 134 19.34 11.73 5.31
C LYS A 134 19.17 10.22 5.42
N PRO A 135 20.15 9.42 4.96
CA PRO A 135 20.16 7.99 5.22
C PRO A 135 20.26 7.73 6.73
N GLU A 136 19.43 6.86 7.27
CA GLU A 136 19.37 6.55 8.70
C GLU A 136 19.87 5.14 9.02
N GLY A 137 19.53 4.17 8.17
CA GLY A 137 19.84 2.77 8.35
C GLY A 137 19.48 1.94 7.13
N VAL A 138 19.48 0.63 7.28
CA VAL A 138 19.13 -0.31 6.20
C VAL A 138 17.93 -1.15 6.62
N ARG A 139 16.80 -0.95 5.94
CA ARG A 139 15.55 -1.67 6.18
C ARG A 139 15.59 -3.04 5.54
N ILE A 140 15.07 -4.04 6.23
CA ILE A 140 14.88 -5.40 5.72
C ILE A 140 13.54 -5.46 5.00
N VAL A 141 13.55 -5.64 3.67
CA VAL A 141 12.34 -5.78 2.86
C VAL A 141 12.17 -7.19 2.28
N GLY A 142 13.06 -8.11 2.62
CA GLY A 142 12.96 -9.52 2.28
C GLY A 142 13.97 -10.32 3.10
N ILE A 143 13.62 -11.54 3.46
CA ILE A 143 14.48 -12.48 4.19
C ILE A 143 14.48 -13.80 3.41
N GLU A 144 15.66 -14.30 3.07
CA GLU A 144 15.82 -15.60 2.45
C GLU A 144 15.49 -16.70 3.48
N PRO A 145 14.49 -17.58 3.25
CA PRO A 145 13.99 -18.52 4.26
C PRO A 145 15.05 -19.50 4.81
N LYS A 146 16.08 -19.78 4.01
CA LYS A 146 17.17 -20.70 4.40
C LYS A 146 18.38 -19.99 5.00
N ALA A 147 18.39 -18.68 5.05
CA ALA A 147 19.50 -17.92 5.63
C ALA A 147 19.45 -17.96 7.17
N PRO A 148 20.60 -17.97 7.85
CA PRO A 148 20.65 -17.98 9.32
C PRO A 148 19.88 -16.84 10.00
N ILE A 149 19.74 -15.70 9.33
CA ILE A 149 19.01 -14.55 9.85
C ILE A 149 17.50 -14.83 9.98
N ALA A 150 16.94 -15.71 9.16
CA ALA A 150 15.52 -16.07 9.23
C ALA A 150 15.10 -16.70 10.58
N SER A 151 16.06 -17.25 11.32
CA SER A 151 15.82 -17.83 12.66
C SER A 151 16.44 -17.01 13.81
N SER A 152 16.87 -15.78 13.55
CA SER A 152 17.58 -14.95 14.52
C SER A 152 16.69 -13.93 15.25
N GLY A 153 15.40 -13.86 14.93
CA GLY A 153 14.47 -12.86 15.45
C GLY A 153 14.32 -11.62 14.55
N ALA A 154 15.08 -11.50 13.47
CA ALA A 154 14.89 -10.42 12.50
C ALA A 154 13.57 -10.58 11.74
N GLU A 155 12.88 -9.49 11.52
CA GLU A 155 11.61 -9.44 10.79
C GLU A 155 11.65 -8.46 9.61
N LEU A 156 10.68 -8.62 8.71
CA LEU A 156 10.45 -7.65 7.64
C LEU A 156 10.06 -6.30 8.24
N GLY A 157 10.68 -5.23 7.77
CA GLY A 157 10.47 -3.88 8.30
C GLY A 157 11.55 -3.42 9.27
N ASP A 158 12.30 -4.31 9.88
CA ASP A 158 13.41 -3.97 10.77
C ASP A 158 14.44 -3.09 10.07
N ILE A 159 15.01 -2.14 10.81
CA ILE A 159 16.06 -1.26 10.31
C ILE A 159 17.38 -1.60 10.99
N ILE A 160 18.36 -2.06 10.21
CA ILE A 160 19.70 -2.35 10.69
C ILE A 160 20.46 -1.03 10.84
N PHE A 161 20.93 -0.74 12.05
CA PHE A 161 21.74 0.42 12.39
C PHE A 161 23.22 0.11 12.56
N ASN A 162 23.55 -1.07 13.09
CA ASN A 162 24.95 -1.46 13.25
C ASN A 162 25.16 -2.91 12.82
N VAL A 163 26.35 -3.17 12.30
CA VAL A 163 26.93 -4.49 12.11
C VAL A 163 28.15 -4.58 13.04
N ASP A 164 28.09 -5.46 14.02
CA ASP A 164 28.98 -5.45 15.19
C ASP A 164 29.01 -4.05 15.84
N LYS A 165 30.16 -3.38 15.82
CA LYS A 165 30.32 -2.02 16.34
C LYS A 165 30.30 -0.94 15.26
N GLN A 166 30.13 -1.31 13.99
CA GLN A 166 30.18 -0.38 12.87
C GLN A 166 28.79 0.13 12.54
N ARG A 167 28.59 1.46 12.57
CA ARG A 167 27.35 2.11 12.14
C ARG A 167 27.16 1.93 10.64
N VAL A 168 25.95 1.54 10.23
CA VAL A 168 25.53 1.44 8.82
C VAL A 168 24.31 2.31 8.58
N THR A 169 24.37 3.19 7.59
CA THR A 169 23.29 4.10 7.23
C THR A 169 22.80 3.90 5.79
N THR A 170 23.57 3.18 4.98
CA THR A 170 23.25 2.90 3.58
C THR A 170 23.47 1.43 3.26
N THR A 171 22.88 0.95 2.18
CA THR A 171 23.09 -0.42 1.69
C THR A 171 24.56 -0.69 1.34
N ASP A 172 25.28 0.32 0.84
CA ASP A 172 26.72 0.18 0.55
C ASP A 172 27.55 0.10 1.83
N ALA A 173 27.22 0.87 2.87
CA ALA A 173 27.86 0.76 4.18
C ALA A 173 27.62 -0.62 4.80
N LEU A 174 26.39 -1.17 4.67
CA LEU A 174 26.09 -2.54 5.10
C LEU A 174 26.98 -3.56 4.36
N ARG A 175 27.07 -3.48 3.04
CA ARG A 175 27.94 -4.38 2.24
C ARG A 175 29.41 -4.29 2.66
N ALA A 176 29.91 -3.08 2.90
CA ALA A 176 31.29 -2.85 3.34
C ALA A 176 31.53 -3.46 4.72
N ALA A 177 30.61 -3.27 5.67
CA ALA A 177 30.70 -3.85 7.02
C ALA A 177 30.71 -5.39 6.96
N LEU A 178 29.77 -6.00 6.20
CA LEU A 178 29.73 -7.46 6.03
C LEU A 178 31.00 -8.03 5.39
N LYS A 179 31.57 -7.32 4.43
CA LYS A 179 32.84 -7.72 3.82
C LYS A 179 33.99 -7.78 4.85
N THR A 180 33.98 -6.87 5.84
CA THR A 180 34.95 -6.85 6.93
C THR A 180 34.75 -8.03 7.89
N VAL A 181 33.49 -8.40 8.17
CA VAL A 181 33.17 -9.59 9.00
C VAL A 181 33.65 -10.88 8.32
N GLY A 182 33.46 -10.98 7.00
CA GLY A 182 33.78 -12.21 6.23
C GLY A 182 32.61 -13.17 6.15
N ALA A 183 32.70 -14.14 5.22
CA ALA A 183 31.64 -15.13 5.00
C ALA A 183 31.62 -16.21 6.09
N GLU A 184 30.42 -16.73 6.38
CA GLU A 184 30.21 -17.83 7.34
C GLU A 184 30.73 -17.52 8.76
N ARG A 185 30.69 -16.25 9.15
CA ARG A 185 31.11 -15.77 10.47
C ARG A 185 29.91 -15.31 11.30
N PRO A 186 29.97 -15.48 12.63
CA PRO A 186 29.01 -14.85 13.54
C PRO A 186 29.09 -13.33 13.36
N VAL A 187 27.94 -12.67 13.44
CA VAL A 187 27.80 -11.23 13.36
C VAL A 187 26.68 -10.76 14.28
N THR A 188 26.88 -9.65 14.95
CA THR A 188 25.90 -9.02 15.80
C THR A 188 25.28 -7.84 15.07
N LEU A 189 23.96 -7.78 15.00
CA LEU A 189 23.21 -6.69 14.39
C LEU A 189 22.49 -5.92 15.48
N THR A 190 22.59 -4.59 15.44
CA THR A 190 21.69 -3.72 16.20
C THR A 190 20.64 -3.21 15.23
N LEU A 191 19.37 -3.50 15.51
CA LEU A 191 18.25 -3.10 14.66
C LEU A 191 17.15 -2.43 15.48
N HIS A 192 16.32 -1.67 14.79
CA HIS A 192 15.07 -1.16 15.31
C HIS A 192 13.97 -2.12 14.92
N HIS A 193 13.39 -2.76 15.92
CA HIS A 193 12.35 -3.77 15.81
C HIS A 193 11.13 -3.32 16.60
N SER A 194 9.97 -3.22 15.96
CA SER A 194 8.68 -2.90 16.62
C SER A 194 8.70 -1.67 17.55
N GLY A 195 9.51 -0.64 17.22
CA GLY A 195 9.61 0.59 18.01
C GLY A 195 10.76 0.61 19.03
N GLU A 196 11.48 -0.49 19.19
CA GLU A 196 12.58 -0.63 20.16
C GLU A 196 13.91 -0.97 19.49
N MET A 197 15.01 -0.66 20.16
CA MET A 197 16.36 -1.05 19.71
C MET A 197 16.67 -2.44 20.24
N GLU A 198 16.93 -3.37 19.34
CA GLU A 198 17.25 -4.76 19.66
C GLU A 198 18.61 -5.15 19.12
N THR A 199 19.24 -6.13 19.78
CA THR A 199 20.50 -6.73 19.35
C THR A 199 20.32 -8.21 19.13
N ILE A 200 20.53 -8.64 17.89
CA ILE A 200 20.46 -10.06 17.52
C ILE A 200 21.84 -10.55 17.06
N THR A 201 22.06 -11.86 17.18
CA THR A 201 23.25 -12.51 16.64
C THR A 201 22.84 -13.51 15.57
N THR A 202 23.49 -13.40 14.43
CA THR A 202 23.26 -14.30 13.29
C THR A 202 24.61 -14.71 12.67
N ARG A 203 24.58 -15.25 11.47
CA ARG A 203 25.77 -15.64 10.72
C ARG A 203 25.68 -15.13 9.29
N THR A 204 26.78 -14.58 8.80
CA THR A 204 26.93 -14.22 7.39
C THR A 204 26.93 -15.46 6.50
N ILE A 205 26.51 -15.32 5.26
CA ILE A 205 26.54 -16.37 4.24
C ILE A 205 27.42 -15.96 3.08
N LYS A 206 27.87 -16.97 2.30
CA LYS A 206 28.61 -16.76 1.06
C LYS A 206 27.61 -16.62 -0.10
N GLY A 207 27.58 -15.46 -0.70
CA GLY A 207 26.78 -15.17 -1.87
C GLY A 207 27.50 -15.42 -3.19
N PRO A 208 26.87 -15.07 -4.33
CA PRO A 208 27.44 -15.19 -5.67
C PRO A 208 28.80 -14.45 -5.78
N LYS A 209 29.70 -15.01 -6.57
CA LYS A 209 31.06 -14.46 -6.79
C LYS A 209 31.84 -14.20 -5.50
N GLY A 210 31.52 -14.90 -4.40
CA GLY A 210 32.21 -14.77 -3.12
C GLY A 210 31.83 -13.53 -2.30
N THR A 211 30.71 -12.88 -2.62
CA THR A 211 30.17 -11.79 -1.81
C THR A 211 29.76 -12.28 -0.42
N VAL A 212 29.83 -11.42 0.59
CA VAL A 212 29.38 -11.71 1.95
C VAL A 212 27.98 -11.09 2.13
N MET A 213 27.03 -11.89 2.58
CA MET A 213 25.63 -11.50 2.69
C MET A 213 25.04 -11.92 4.03
N LEU A 214 23.88 -11.34 4.39
CA LEU A 214 23.04 -11.77 5.52
C LEU A 214 21.90 -12.68 5.07
N GLY A 215 21.56 -12.69 3.77
CA GLY A 215 20.37 -13.33 3.26
C GLY A 215 19.13 -12.44 3.44
N VAL A 216 19.28 -11.13 3.35
CA VAL A 216 18.20 -10.15 3.33
C VAL A 216 18.18 -9.37 2.03
N VAL A 217 17.00 -8.89 1.65
CA VAL A 217 16.83 -7.84 0.63
C VAL A 217 16.87 -6.50 1.36
N PRO A 218 17.91 -5.68 1.15
CA PRO A 218 18.06 -4.41 1.84
C PRO A 218 17.39 -3.27 1.06
N SER A 219 16.80 -2.32 1.78
CA SER A 219 16.35 -1.02 1.28
C SER A 219 16.87 0.09 2.18
N GLU A 220 17.07 1.29 1.67
CA GLU A 220 17.51 2.41 2.52
C GLU A 220 16.36 2.92 3.37
N ALA A 221 16.59 3.07 4.67
CA ALA A 221 15.72 3.81 5.57
C ALA A 221 16.22 5.27 5.64
N THR A 222 15.27 6.21 5.64
CA THR A 222 15.56 7.63 5.59
C THR A 222 14.95 8.39 6.76
N MET A 223 15.68 9.40 7.26
CA MET A 223 15.18 10.38 8.21
C MET A 223 14.88 11.69 7.48
N ILE A 224 13.67 12.20 7.67
CA ILE A 224 13.23 13.47 7.08
C ILE A 224 13.35 14.59 8.11
N LEU A 225 14.15 15.58 7.79
CA LEU A 225 14.33 16.79 8.62
C LEU A 225 13.63 17.97 7.96
N SER A 226 12.67 18.56 8.66
CA SER A 226 11.91 19.71 8.21
C SER A 226 11.51 20.59 9.40
N PRO A 227 11.42 21.92 9.24
CA PRO A 227 10.90 22.82 10.26
C PRO A 227 9.39 22.65 10.51
N ARG A 228 8.67 21.99 9.61
CA ARG A 228 7.25 21.63 9.77
C ARG A 228 7.09 20.14 9.98
N LYS A 229 6.52 19.75 11.12
CA LYS A 229 6.19 18.35 11.41
C LYS A 229 4.92 17.97 10.69
N VAL A 230 4.97 16.86 9.96
CA VAL A 230 3.81 16.15 9.41
C VAL A 230 3.55 14.92 10.27
N THR A 231 2.30 14.65 10.57
CA THR A 231 1.89 13.49 11.36
C THR A 231 0.82 12.72 10.59
N PHE A 232 0.95 11.41 10.59
CA PHE A 232 -0.01 10.47 10.00
C PHE A 232 -0.70 9.67 11.10
N THR A 233 -2.03 9.61 11.05
CA THR A 233 -2.85 8.81 11.96
C THR A 233 -3.68 7.85 11.10
N LEU A 234 -3.05 6.74 10.73
CA LEU A 234 -3.65 5.75 9.85
C LEU A 234 -3.76 4.41 10.58
N GLN A 235 -4.91 3.74 10.49
CA GLN A 235 -5.12 2.42 11.08
C GLN A 235 -5.66 1.46 10.03
N GLY A 236 -5.06 0.26 9.95
CA GLY A 236 -5.57 -0.84 9.12
C GLY A 236 -5.53 -0.59 7.61
N VAL A 237 -4.70 0.33 7.14
CA VAL A 237 -4.48 0.60 5.71
C VAL A 237 -3.00 0.40 5.41
N GLY A 238 -2.70 -0.51 4.50
CA GLY A 238 -1.36 -0.80 4.04
C GLY A 238 -1.16 -0.48 2.56
N GLY A 239 0.06 -0.65 2.10
CA GLY A 239 0.45 -0.47 0.71
C GLY A 239 0.74 0.98 0.31
N PRO A 240 1.51 1.20 -0.76
CA PRO A 240 2.08 2.51 -1.09
C PRO A 240 1.15 3.43 -1.90
N SER A 241 -0.11 3.03 -2.17
CA SER A 241 -0.97 3.69 -3.17
C SER A 241 -1.62 5.00 -2.70
N ALA A 242 -1.42 5.41 -1.44
CA ALA A 242 -1.98 6.65 -0.88
C ALA A 242 -1.02 7.85 -0.95
N GLY A 243 0.23 7.67 -1.39
CA GLY A 243 1.27 8.71 -1.37
C GLY A 243 0.88 9.98 -2.08
N LEU A 244 0.26 9.88 -3.27
CA LEU A 244 -0.22 11.05 -4.00
C LEU A 244 -1.30 11.81 -3.20
N ALA A 245 -2.24 11.10 -2.57
CA ALA A 245 -3.30 11.72 -1.76
C ALA A 245 -2.72 12.45 -0.54
N PHE A 246 -1.77 11.82 0.13
CA PHE A 246 -1.13 12.41 1.30
C PHE A 246 -0.31 13.65 0.94
N ALA A 247 0.43 13.63 -0.16
CA ALA A 247 1.16 14.81 -0.64
C ALA A 247 0.21 15.96 -1.02
N LEU A 248 -0.92 15.66 -1.66
CA LEU A 248 -1.95 16.65 -1.96
C LEU A 248 -2.57 17.22 -0.70
N GLN A 249 -2.85 16.40 0.32
CA GLN A 249 -3.35 16.88 1.61
C GLN A 249 -2.36 17.82 2.28
N ILE A 250 -1.07 17.44 2.33
CA ILE A 250 -0.01 18.30 2.88
C ILE A 250 0.04 19.64 2.16
N TYR A 251 0.03 19.62 0.83
CA TYR A 251 0.04 20.84 0.03
C TYR A 251 -1.20 21.69 0.27
N SER A 252 -2.39 21.08 0.22
CA SER A 252 -3.66 21.78 0.39
C SER A 252 -3.79 22.40 1.78
N ALA A 253 -3.44 21.68 2.83
CA ALA A 253 -3.42 22.19 4.19
C ALA A 253 -2.44 23.37 4.36
N GLY A 254 -1.27 23.29 3.73
CA GLY A 254 -0.31 24.39 3.71
C GLY A 254 -0.75 25.63 2.93
N LYS A 255 -1.67 25.47 1.98
CA LYS A 255 -2.32 26.55 1.19
C LYS A 255 -3.67 26.99 1.76
N GLY A 256 -4.05 26.52 2.95
CA GLY A 256 -5.37 26.78 3.52
C GLY A 256 -6.53 26.25 2.68
N TYR A 257 -6.28 25.19 1.90
CA TYR A 257 -7.21 24.50 0.97
C TYR A 257 -7.70 25.34 -0.21
N ALA A 258 -7.19 26.55 -0.39
CA ALA A 258 -7.60 27.42 -1.49
C ALA A 258 -7.37 26.80 -2.90
N ASN A 259 -6.38 25.92 -3.02
CA ASN A 259 -6.05 25.22 -4.26
C ASN A 259 -7.09 24.19 -4.70
N LEU A 260 -8.02 23.80 -3.82
CA LEU A 260 -9.06 22.80 -4.14
C LEU A 260 -10.31 23.43 -4.75
N HIS A 261 -10.53 24.75 -4.55
CA HIS A 261 -11.66 25.50 -5.11
C HIS A 261 -13.03 24.86 -4.85
N GLY A 262 -13.21 24.20 -3.73
CA GLY A 262 -14.45 23.49 -3.37
C GLY A 262 -14.57 22.06 -3.92
N LEU A 263 -13.64 21.60 -4.77
CA LEU A 263 -13.68 20.28 -5.37
C LEU A 263 -13.44 19.16 -4.36
N LYS A 264 -14.13 18.05 -4.54
CA LYS A 264 -13.83 16.76 -3.93
C LYS A 264 -12.90 16.00 -4.85
N VAL A 265 -11.62 15.94 -4.49
CA VAL A 265 -10.58 15.30 -5.28
C VAL A 265 -10.25 13.94 -4.66
N ALA A 266 -10.71 12.86 -5.27
CA ALA A 266 -10.24 11.53 -4.95
C ALA A 266 -8.95 11.23 -5.72
N THR A 267 -8.02 10.51 -5.12
CA THR A 267 -6.77 10.19 -5.79
C THR A 267 -6.16 8.89 -5.29
N THR A 268 -5.35 8.29 -6.14
CA THR A 268 -4.51 7.13 -5.84
C THR A 268 -3.22 7.23 -6.66
N GLY A 269 -2.17 6.62 -6.14
CA GLY A 269 -0.87 6.58 -6.83
C GLY A 269 0.26 6.37 -5.83
N THR A 270 1.22 5.52 -6.17
CA THR A 270 2.49 5.52 -5.47
C THR A 270 3.21 6.84 -5.75
N LEU A 271 4.06 7.28 -4.84
CA LEU A 271 4.78 8.54 -5.00
C LEU A 271 6.26 8.35 -4.63
N SER A 272 7.16 8.77 -5.50
CA SER A 272 8.58 8.87 -5.18
C SER A 272 8.91 10.20 -4.50
N MET A 273 10.06 10.29 -3.83
CA MET A 273 10.52 11.54 -3.19
C MET A 273 10.85 12.65 -4.20
N GLU A 274 10.97 12.31 -5.50
CA GLU A 274 11.13 13.24 -6.62
C GLU A 274 9.78 13.72 -7.17
N GLY A 275 8.67 13.17 -6.68
CA GLY A 275 7.32 13.52 -7.09
C GLY A 275 6.79 12.75 -8.30
N THR A 276 7.44 11.65 -8.70
CA THR A 276 6.93 10.76 -9.74
C THR A 276 5.79 9.91 -9.20
N VAL A 277 4.69 9.83 -9.96
CA VAL A 277 3.51 9.02 -9.64
C VAL A 277 3.61 7.69 -10.36
N GLY A 278 3.63 6.61 -9.59
CA GLY A 278 3.73 5.24 -10.10
C GLY A 278 2.42 4.46 -10.02
N PRO A 279 2.36 3.29 -10.72
CA PRO A 279 1.16 2.48 -10.87
C PRO A 279 0.67 1.87 -9.55
N ILE A 280 -0.60 1.44 -9.57
CA ILE A 280 -1.27 0.78 -8.43
C ILE A 280 -2.14 -0.37 -8.93
N GLY A 281 -2.59 -1.22 -8.02
CA GLY A 281 -3.61 -2.23 -8.30
C GLY A 281 -5.01 -1.75 -7.94
N GLY A 282 -6.03 -2.36 -8.59
CA GLY A 282 -7.44 -2.12 -8.29
C GLY A 282 -7.92 -0.72 -8.64
N ALA A 283 -7.49 -0.18 -9.79
CA ALA A 283 -7.87 1.18 -10.19
C ALA A 283 -9.36 1.30 -10.55
N GLY A 284 -9.96 0.21 -11.04
CA GLY A 284 -11.40 0.12 -11.31
C GLY A 284 -12.22 0.23 -10.02
N GLU A 285 -11.90 -0.58 -9.01
CA GLU A 285 -12.54 -0.59 -7.69
C GLU A 285 -12.35 0.75 -6.97
N LYS A 286 -11.17 1.34 -7.09
CA LYS A 286 -10.86 2.66 -6.52
C LYS A 286 -11.66 3.77 -7.19
N ALA A 287 -11.93 3.67 -8.49
CA ALA A 287 -12.80 4.60 -9.21
C ALA A 287 -14.25 4.52 -8.73
N ILE A 288 -14.76 3.29 -8.51
CA ILE A 288 -16.08 3.07 -7.88
C ILE A 288 -16.09 3.71 -6.47
N GLY A 289 -15.01 3.52 -5.71
CA GLY A 289 -14.84 4.11 -4.38
C GLY A 289 -14.85 5.64 -4.38
N ALA A 290 -14.22 6.27 -5.37
CA ALA A 290 -14.24 7.71 -5.58
C ALA A 290 -15.67 8.22 -5.88
N ALA A 291 -16.41 7.50 -6.72
CA ALA A 291 -17.80 7.82 -7.03
C ALA A 291 -18.71 7.75 -5.82
N ARG A 292 -18.51 6.78 -4.91
CA ARG A 292 -19.32 6.61 -3.70
C ARG A 292 -19.25 7.80 -2.73
N VAL A 293 -18.19 8.62 -2.80
CA VAL A 293 -18.07 9.85 -2.01
C VAL A 293 -18.46 11.11 -2.79
N GLY A 294 -18.92 10.93 -4.04
CA GLY A 294 -19.28 12.03 -4.93
C GLY A 294 -18.06 12.89 -5.29
N ALA A 295 -16.92 12.23 -5.60
CA ALA A 295 -15.74 12.94 -6.08
C ALA A 295 -16.01 13.58 -7.45
N ASP A 296 -15.61 14.85 -7.61
CA ASP A 296 -15.66 15.57 -8.87
C ASP A 296 -14.53 15.09 -9.79
N LEU A 297 -13.37 14.85 -9.21
CA LEU A 297 -12.14 14.49 -9.92
C LEU A 297 -11.51 13.24 -9.28
N PHE A 298 -11.12 12.29 -10.12
CA PHE A 298 -10.32 11.12 -9.72
C PHE A 298 -8.95 11.12 -10.41
N LEU A 299 -7.90 11.46 -9.65
CA LEU A 299 -6.53 11.48 -10.13
C LEU A 299 -5.91 10.09 -9.98
N VAL A 300 -5.40 9.55 -11.09
CA VAL A 300 -4.82 8.20 -11.13
C VAL A 300 -3.48 8.21 -11.87
N PRO A 301 -2.59 7.25 -11.61
CA PRO A 301 -1.38 7.12 -12.42
C PRO A 301 -1.73 6.94 -13.90
N MET A 302 -0.93 7.51 -14.79
CA MET A 302 -1.17 7.43 -16.24
C MET A 302 -1.34 5.97 -16.72
N ALA A 303 -0.60 5.03 -16.12
CA ALA A 303 -0.68 3.60 -16.46
C ALA A 303 -2.04 2.96 -16.11
N ASN A 304 -2.77 3.53 -15.16
CA ASN A 304 -4.04 2.98 -14.66
C ASN A 304 -5.28 3.67 -15.24
N VAL A 305 -5.13 4.65 -16.14
CA VAL A 305 -6.26 5.45 -16.66
C VAL A 305 -7.32 4.59 -17.35
N ALA A 306 -6.91 3.61 -18.14
CA ALA A 306 -7.85 2.75 -18.88
C ALA A 306 -8.72 1.91 -17.91
N GLU A 307 -8.10 1.28 -16.93
CA GLU A 307 -8.75 0.49 -15.88
C GLU A 307 -9.68 1.36 -15.01
N ALA A 308 -9.19 2.53 -14.56
CA ALA A 308 -9.98 3.46 -13.77
C ALA A 308 -11.22 3.96 -14.51
N ARG A 309 -11.09 4.27 -15.82
CA ARG A 309 -12.23 4.70 -16.64
C ARG A 309 -13.24 3.60 -16.88
N ALA A 310 -12.82 2.35 -16.94
CA ALA A 310 -13.72 1.22 -17.07
C ALA A 310 -14.57 1.02 -15.80
N GLY A 311 -14.05 1.30 -14.61
CA GLY A 311 -14.78 1.22 -13.34
C GLY A 311 -15.53 2.50 -12.97
N ALA A 312 -15.14 3.66 -13.49
CA ALA A 312 -15.71 4.94 -13.11
C ALA A 312 -17.10 5.19 -13.77
N PRO A 313 -18.12 5.61 -13.00
CA PRO A 313 -19.33 6.16 -13.60
C PRO A 313 -19.02 7.51 -14.27
N LYS A 314 -19.89 7.90 -15.22
CA LYS A 314 -19.72 9.15 -15.99
C LYS A 314 -19.70 10.45 -15.16
N SER A 315 -20.15 10.38 -13.92
CA SER A 315 -20.18 11.51 -12.99
C SER A 315 -18.81 11.86 -12.40
N VAL A 316 -17.79 11.01 -12.57
CA VAL A 316 -16.46 11.24 -12.03
C VAL A 316 -15.48 11.45 -13.19
N GLU A 317 -14.81 12.60 -13.22
CA GLU A 317 -13.75 12.86 -14.20
C GLU A 317 -12.47 12.13 -13.82
N VAL A 318 -12.02 11.18 -14.66
CA VAL A 318 -10.77 10.42 -14.46
C VAL A 318 -9.63 11.08 -15.22
N VAL A 319 -8.63 11.59 -14.51
CA VAL A 319 -7.45 12.24 -15.06
C VAL A 319 -6.17 11.49 -14.71
N GLY A 320 -5.41 11.13 -15.74
CA GLY A 320 -4.10 10.48 -15.58
C GLY A 320 -3.00 11.50 -15.28
N VAL A 321 -2.16 11.18 -14.29
CA VAL A 321 -1.03 12.00 -13.87
C VAL A 321 0.27 11.18 -13.86
N LYS A 322 1.40 11.81 -14.18
CA LYS A 322 2.74 11.21 -14.12
C LYS A 322 3.56 11.76 -12.95
N THR A 323 3.22 12.97 -12.50
CA THR A 323 3.93 13.66 -11.44
C THR A 323 2.96 14.36 -10.49
N PHE A 324 3.45 14.71 -9.31
CA PHE A 324 2.71 15.55 -8.36
C PHE A 324 2.31 16.90 -8.96
N THR A 325 3.19 17.49 -9.77
CA THR A 325 2.91 18.75 -10.49
C THR A 325 1.77 18.59 -11.49
N ASP A 326 1.67 17.44 -12.17
CA ASP A 326 0.53 17.18 -13.08
C ASP A 326 -0.79 17.09 -12.29
N ALA A 327 -0.76 16.52 -11.08
CA ALA A 327 -1.94 16.47 -10.21
C ALA A 327 -2.41 17.88 -9.83
N LEU A 328 -1.50 18.77 -9.43
CA LEU A 328 -1.84 20.18 -9.15
C LEU A 328 -2.44 20.90 -10.36
N ARG A 329 -1.85 20.72 -11.54
CA ARG A 329 -2.37 21.30 -12.79
C ARG A 329 -3.73 20.72 -13.19
N ALA A 330 -3.99 19.45 -12.88
CA ALA A 330 -5.29 18.84 -13.17
C ALA A 330 -6.39 19.47 -12.31
N ILE A 331 -6.14 19.69 -11.01
CA ILE A 331 -7.06 20.39 -10.12
C ILE A 331 -7.33 21.81 -10.61
N GLU A 332 -6.28 22.55 -10.95
CA GLU A 332 -6.39 23.93 -11.45
C GLU A 332 -7.24 24.02 -12.73
N ARG A 333 -7.09 23.08 -13.67
CA ARG A 333 -7.91 23.03 -14.88
C ARG A 333 -9.37 22.72 -14.62
N ALA A 334 -9.66 21.80 -13.70
CA ALA A 334 -11.03 21.44 -13.36
C ALA A 334 -11.84 22.60 -12.73
N THR A 335 -11.16 23.64 -12.25
CA THR A 335 -11.80 24.85 -11.67
C THR A 335 -12.06 25.95 -12.70
N THR A 336 -11.47 25.86 -13.89
CA THR A 336 -11.58 26.85 -14.96
C THR A 336 -12.52 26.41 -16.08
N SER A 337 -13.02 25.19 -16.03
CA SER A 337 -14.00 24.59 -16.96
C SER A 337 -15.41 24.70 -16.43
#